data_143c8849f85bf8f3a907a5a60dbeee04
#
_entry.id   143c8849f85bf8f3a907a5a60dbeee04
#
_cell.length_a   1.000
_cell.length_b   1.000
_cell.length_c   1.000
_cell.angle_alpha   90.00
_cell.angle_beta   90.00
_cell.angle_gamma   90.00
#
_symmetry.space_group_name_H-M   'P 1'
#
loop_
_entity.id
_entity.type
_entity.pdbx_description
1 polymer ?
#
loop_
_entity_poly.entity_id
_entity_poly.type
_entity_poly.pdbx_seq_one_letter_code
_entity_poly.pdbx_strand_id
1 'polypeptide(L)'
;RRKVGWDLYGLLGIGKGETAKTKAQHRRNFRFFDAPVGMIFTIHRKLETGSWLDYGMFLQSIVVAARARGLETCAQAAWSQYHKIIRAELGLPEEDIVVCGLALGHADWDAPVNRMRTDRVPAREFMTFRDA
;
A
#
# COMPACT_ATOMS: atom_id res chain seq x y z
N ARG A 1 -3.16 8.62 11.05
CA ARG A 1 -3.58 8.37 9.65
C ARG A 1 -4.07 9.64 8.95
N ARG A 2 -4.96 10.47 9.59
CA ARG A 2 -5.49 11.71 8.96
C ARG A 2 -4.39 12.70 8.58
N LYS A 3 -3.41 12.95 9.49
CA LYS A 3 -2.29 13.86 9.24
C LYS A 3 -1.53 13.48 7.97
N VAL A 4 -1.17 12.21 7.82
CA VAL A 4 -0.45 11.71 6.63
C VAL A 4 -1.22 11.99 5.34
N GLY A 5 -2.55 11.82 5.36
CA GLY A 5 -3.39 12.15 4.21
C GLY A 5 -3.36 13.65 3.87
N TRP A 6 -3.46 14.52 4.88
CA TRP A 6 -3.39 15.97 4.67
C TRP A 6 -2.03 16.41 4.12
N ASP A 7 -0.94 15.89 4.69
CA ASP A 7 0.42 16.17 4.24
C ASP A 7 0.62 15.73 2.78
N LEU A 8 0.16 14.53 2.43
CA LEU A 8 0.23 13.99 1.07
C LEU A 8 -0.53 14.88 0.06
N TYR A 9 -1.79 15.20 0.37
CA TYR A 9 -2.60 16.02 -0.53
C TYR A 9 -2.06 17.44 -0.64
N GLY A 10 -1.50 17.99 0.45
CA GLY A 10 -0.80 19.28 0.43
C GLY A 10 0.37 19.28 -0.54
N LEU A 11 1.21 18.23 -0.52
CA LEU A 11 2.34 18.08 -1.47
C LEU A 11 1.88 17.94 -2.92
N LEU A 12 0.68 17.39 -3.15
CA LEU A 12 0.06 17.27 -4.48
C LEU A 12 -0.64 18.55 -4.93
N GLY A 13 -0.69 19.60 -4.11
CA GLY A 13 -1.45 20.82 -4.40
C GLY A 13 -2.96 20.59 -4.47
N ILE A 14 -3.48 19.61 -3.71
CA ILE A 14 -4.90 19.28 -3.67
C ILE A 14 -5.50 19.80 -2.35
N GLY A 15 -6.29 20.86 -2.44
CA GLY A 15 -6.96 21.48 -1.31
C GLY A 15 -8.22 20.73 -0.86
N LYS A 16 -8.72 21.12 0.33
CA LYS A 16 -9.98 20.63 0.86
C LYS A 16 -11.14 21.01 -0.07
N GLY A 17 -11.96 20.02 -0.46
CA GLY A 17 -13.12 20.24 -1.34
C GLY A 17 -12.82 20.05 -2.82
N GLU A 18 -11.57 19.91 -3.25
CA GLU A 18 -11.20 19.64 -4.65
C GLU A 18 -11.46 18.17 -5.04
N THR A 19 -12.74 17.79 -5.03
CA THR A 19 -13.19 16.40 -5.22
C THR A 19 -12.71 15.80 -6.55
N ALA A 20 -12.68 16.58 -7.62
CA ALA A 20 -12.23 16.11 -8.93
C ALA A 20 -10.75 15.71 -8.91
N LYS A 21 -9.89 16.55 -8.35
CA LYS A 21 -8.44 16.26 -8.19
C LYS A 21 -8.20 15.08 -7.26
N THR A 22 -8.95 15.01 -6.15
CA THR A 22 -8.89 13.88 -5.21
C THR A 22 -9.25 12.57 -5.90
N LYS A 23 -10.33 12.53 -6.68
CA LYS A 23 -10.72 11.36 -7.46
C LYS A 23 -9.66 10.98 -8.52
N ALA A 24 -9.10 11.96 -9.20
CA ALA A 24 -8.03 11.72 -10.18
C ALA A 24 -6.79 11.08 -9.51
N GLN A 25 -6.38 11.59 -8.35
CA GLN A 25 -5.27 11.01 -7.58
C GLN A 25 -5.59 9.59 -7.10
N HIS A 26 -6.82 9.33 -6.62
CA HIS A 26 -7.22 7.98 -6.22
C HIS A 26 -7.18 6.98 -7.38
N ARG A 27 -7.56 7.40 -8.59
CA ARG A 27 -7.52 6.54 -9.80
C ARG A 27 -6.11 6.09 -10.16
N ARG A 28 -5.07 6.85 -9.79
CA ARG A 28 -3.69 6.44 -10.02
C ARG A 28 -3.30 5.15 -9.30
N ASN A 29 -3.98 4.80 -8.19
CA ASN A 29 -3.80 3.48 -7.56
C ASN A 29 -4.02 2.34 -8.56
N PHE A 30 -5.04 2.47 -9.42
CA PHE A 30 -5.45 1.43 -10.37
C PHE A 30 -4.62 1.43 -11.67
N ARG A 31 -3.56 2.23 -11.69
CA ARG A 31 -2.48 2.22 -12.67
C ARG A 31 -1.13 1.98 -12.01
N PHE A 32 -1.13 1.47 -10.78
CA PHE A 32 0.07 1.25 -9.96
C PHE A 32 0.99 2.48 -9.89
N PHE A 33 0.41 3.69 -9.89
CA PHE A 33 1.14 4.96 -9.97
C PHE A 33 2.12 5.06 -11.12
N ASP A 34 1.78 4.45 -12.25
CA ASP A 34 2.57 4.38 -13.49
C ASP A 34 3.88 3.57 -13.35
N ALA A 35 4.01 2.75 -12.31
CA ALA A 35 5.12 1.82 -12.15
C ALA A 35 5.10 0.74 -13.25
N PRO A 36 6.28 0.27 -13.71
CA PRO A 36 6.39 -0.72 -14.78
C PRO A 36 5.89 -2.10 -14.38
N VAL A 37 5.85 -2.40 -13.08
CA VAL A 37 5.37 -3.68 -12.56
C VAL A 37 4.28 -3.44 -11.51
N GLY A 38 3.14 -4.08 -11.72
CA GLY A 38 2.05 -4.16 -10.76
C GLY A 38 1.80 -5.61 -10.36
N MET A 39 1.69 -5.86 -9.08
CA MET A 39 1.40 -7.18 -8.52
C MET A 39 0.08 -7.14 -7.76
N ILE A 40 -0.72 -8.19 -7.88
CA ILE A 40 -1.92 -8.41 -7.06
C ILE A 40 -1.64 -9.57 -6.13
N PHE A 41 -1.93 -9.37 -4.86
CA PHE A 41 -1.69 -10.33 -3.81
C PHE A 41 -3.00 -10.91 -3.29
N THR A 42 -3.04 -12.23 -3.22
CA THR A 42 -4.20 -12.98 -2.71
C THR A 42 -3.80 -13.88 -1.56
N ILE A 43 -4.78 -14.25 -0.74
CA ILE A 43 -4.65 -15.24 0.31
C ILE A 43 -5.89 -16.14 0.30
N HIS A 44 -5.71 -17.42 0.54
CA HIS A 44 -6.83 -18.35 0.59
C HIS A 44 -7.70 -18.10 1.83
N ARG A 45 -9.03 -18.01 1.67
CA ARG A 45 -9.98 -17.58 2.71
C ARG A 45 -10.05 -18.49 3.95
N LYS A 46 -9.61 -19.74 3.85
CA LYS A 46 -9.56 -20.65 4.99
C LYS A 46 -8.37 -20.43 5.91
N LEU A 47 -7.42 -19.57 5.51
CA LEU A 47 -6.26 -19.23 6.32
C LEU A 47 -6.64 -18.21 7.38
N GLU A 48 -6.22 -18.48 8.62
CA GLU A 48 -6.59 -17.71 9.80
C GLU A 48 -5.48 -16.74 10.24
N THR A 49 -5.63 -16.17 11.43
CA THR A 49 -4.82 -15.06 11.95
C THR A 49 -3.31 -15.28 11.85
N GLY A 50 -2.82 -16.49 12.16
CA GLY A 50 -1.38 -16.81 12.04
C GLY A 50 -0.87 -16.63 10.62
N SER A 51 -1.59 -17.17 9.65
CA SER A 51 -1.23 -17.03 8.22
C SER A 51 -1.31 -15.58 7.74
N TRP A 52 -2.21 -14.77 8.28
CA TRP A 52 -2.26 -13.34 7.97
C TRP A 52 -1.03 -12.59 8.50
N LEU A 53 -0.53 -13.01 9.67
CA LEU A 53 0.71 -12.47 10.23
C LEU A 53 1.91 -12.83 9.36
N ASP A 54 2.05 -14.09 8.98
CA ASP A 54 3.10 -14.57 8.06
C ASP A 54 3.03 -13.85 6.70
N TYR A 55 1.81 -13.65 6.22
CA TYR A 55 1.57 -12.95 4.95
C TYR A 55 2.04 -11.50 4.99
N GLY A 56 1.82 -10.79 6.11
CA GLY A 56 2.35 -9.45 6.31
C GLY A 56 3.88 -9.42 6.31
N MET A 57 4.53 -10.40 6.95
CA MET A 57 5.99 -10.55 6.94
C MET A 57 6.53 -10.88 5.56
N PHE A 58 5.83 -11.73 4.80
CA PHE A 58 6.16 -12.02 3.39
C PHE A 58 6.12 -10.76 2.53
N LEU A 59 5.04 -9.96 2.61
CA LEU A 59 4.94 -8.69 1.88
C LEU A 59 6.07 -7.73 2.26
N GLN A 60 6.38 -7.62 3.55
CA GLN A 60 7.48 -6.77 4.01
C GLN A 60 8.83 -7.28 3.50
N SER A 61 9.03 -8.58 3.40
CA SER A 61 10.26 -9.18 2.85
C SER A 61 10.45 -8.80 1.38
N ILE A 62 9.37 -8.76 0.59
CA ILE A 62 9.41 -8.27 -0.80
C ILE A 62 9.85 -6.80 -0.85
N VAL A 63 9.27 -5.95 0.00
CA VAL A 63 9.63 -4.53 0.08
C VAL A 63 11.11 -4.33 0.41
N VAL A 64 11.62 -5.07 1.39
CA VAL A 64 13.05 -5.02 1.79
C VAL A 64 13.96 -5.53 0.66
N ALA A 65 13.59 -6.65 0.04
CA ALA A 65 14.36 -7.23 -1.06
C ALA A 65 14.38 -6.34 -2.31
N ALA A 66 13.30 -5.64 -2.61
CA ALA A 66 13.23 -4.65 -3.67
C ALA A 66 14.17 -3.48 -3.38
N ARG A 67 14.10 -2.95 -2.15
CA ARG A 67 14.96 -1.83 -1.74
C ARG A 67 16.45 -2.19 -1.80
N ALA A 68 16.84 -3.40 -1.40
CA ALA A 68 18.22 -3.90 -1.50
C ALA A 68 18.73 -3.98 -2.95
N ARG A 69 17.81 -3.95 -3.94
CA ARG A 69 18.11 -3.95 -5.37
C ARG A 69 17.95 -2.58 -6.03
N GLY A 70 17.83 -1.51 -5.25
CA GLY A 70 17.62 -0.15 -5.75
C GLY A 70 16.24 0.11 -6.34
N LEU A 71 15.26 -0.76 -6.03
CA LEU A 71 13.88 -0.60 -6.44
C LEU A 71 13.02 -0.06 -5.29
N GLU A 72 11.96 0.66 -5.65
CA GLU A 72 10.97 1.17 -4.72
C GLU A 72 9.63 0.44 -4.90
N THR A 73 8.84 0.43 -3.84
CA THR A 73 7.53 -0.23 -3.84
C THR A 73 6.46 0.68 -3.24
N CYS A 74 5.21 0.46 -3.66
CA CYS A 74 4.05 1.10 -3.05
C CYS A 74 2.93 0.09 -2.86
N ALA A 75 2.67 -0.30 -1.61
CA ALA A 75 1.56 -1.17 -1.27
C ALA A 75 0.22 -0.41 -1.33
N GLN A 76 -0.79 -1.03 -1.94
CA GLN A 76 -2.04 -0.40 -2.32
C GLN A 76 -3.25 -1.23 -1.89
N ALA A 77 -3.77 -0.97 -0.69
CA ALA A 77 -4.99 -1.61 -0.19
C ALA A 77 -6.25 -1.25 -1.02
N ALA A 78 -6.19 -0.19 -1.82
CA ALA A 78 -7.31 0.25 -2.67
C ALA A 78 -7.83 -0.86 -3.61
N TRP A 79 -6.98 -1.76 -4.04
CA TRP A 79 -7.32 -2.86 -4.93
C TRP A 79 -8.32 -3.85 -4.32
N SER A 80 -8.28 -4.08 -3.00
CA SER A 80 -9.19 -5.00 -2.33
C SER A 80 -10.67 -4.62 -2.48
N GLN A 81 -10.97 -3.34 -2.69
CA GLN A 81 -12.34 -2.86 -2.91
C GLN A 81 -12.95 -3.34 -4.22
N TYR A 82 -12.12 -3.69 -5.19
CA TYR A 82 -12.51 -4.14 -6.52
C TYR A 82 -12.28 -5.64 -6.74
N HIS A 83 -12.23 -6.41 -5.65
CA HIS A 83 -11.91 -7.84 -5.67
C HIS A 83 -12.77 -8.66 -6.65
N LYS A 84 -14.04 -8.29 -6.88
CA LYS A 84 -14.92 -8.99 -7.84
C LYS A 84 -14.45 -8.80 -9.28
N ILE A 85 -14.06 -7.58 -9.64
CA ILE A 85 -13.55 -7.27 -10.99
C ILE A 85 -12.20 -7.95 -11.19
N ILE A 86 -11.29 -7.80 -10.23
CA ILE A 86 -9.95 -8.40 -10.27
C ILE A 86 -10.04 -9.91 -10.40
N ARG A 87 -10.94 -10.55 -9.66
CA ARG A 87 -11.16 -11.99 -9.72
C ARG A 87 -11.57 -12.44 -11.12
N ALA A 88 -12.53 -11.73 -11.73
CA ALA A 88 -12.99 -12.06 -13.07
C ALA A 88 -11.89 -11.88 -14.13
N GLU A 89 -11.18 -10.75 -14.08
CA GLU A 89 -10.14 -10.42 -15.05
C GLU A 89 -8.89 -11.33 -14.97
N LEU A 90 -8.52 -11.73 -13.75
CA LEU A 90 -7.34 -12.57 -13.52
C LEU A 90 -7.67 -14.06 -13.39
N GLY A 91 -8.93 -14.47 -13.51
CA GLY A 91 -9.34 -15.86 -13.35
C GLY A 91 -9.04 -16.43 -11.95
N LEU A 92 -9.12 -15.61 -10.89
CA LEU A 92 -8.79 -16.07 -9.55
C LEU A 92 -9.89 -16.97 -8.97
N PRO A 93 -9.49 -18.02 -8.21
CA PRO A 93 -10.43 -18.88 -7.49
C PRO A 93 -11.35 -18.09 -6.55
N GLU A 94 -12.55 -18.61 -6.31
CA GLU A 94 -13.49 -17.97 -5.38
C GLU A 94 -12.95 -17.98 -3.94
N GLU A 95 -12.15 -18.96 -3.61
CA GLU A 95 -11.50 -19.12 -2.31
C GLU A 95 -10.42 -18.07 -2.03
N ASP A 96 -9.93 -17.38 -3.04
CA ASP A 96 -8.89 -16.37 -2.89
C ASP A 96 -9.47 -15.00 -2.53
N ILE A 97 -8.92 -14.40 -1.48
CA ILE A 97 -9.20 -13.03 -1.06
C ILE A 97 -8.14 -12.13 -1.67
N VAL A 98 -8.56 -11.11 -2.42
CA VAL A 98 -7.65 -10.04 -2.88
C VAL A 98 -7.27 -9.16 -1.70
N VAL A 99 -6.00 -9.17 -1.33
CA VAL A 99 -5.48 -8.45 -0.16
C VAL A 99 -5.07 -7.03 -0.53
N CYS A 100 -4.18 -6.90 -1.50
CA CYS A 100 -3.66 -5.61 -1.94
C CYS A 100 -3.02 -5.71 -3.33
N GLY A 101 -2.69 -4.56 -3.89
CA GLY A 101 -1.72 -4.43 -4.96
C GLY A 101 -0.37 -3.96 -4.42
N LEU A 102 0.68 -4.15 -5.20
CA LEU A 102 2.01 -3.60 -4.95
C LEU A 102 2.60 -3.10 -6.27
N ALA A 103 2.84 -1.81 -6.35
CA ALA A 103 3.61 -1.20 -7.42
C ALA A 103 5.11 -1.43 -7.18
N LEU A 104 5.88 -1.71 -8.23
CA LEU A 104 7.32 -1.89 -8.16
C LEU A 104 8.00 -1.19 -9.33
N GLY A 105 9.02 -0.40 -9.04
CA GLY A 105 9.81 0.32 -10.04
C GLY A 105 10.83 1.25 -9.40
N HIS A 106 11.36 2.17 -10.19
CA HIS A 106 12.21 3.24 -9.68
C HIS A 106 11.34 4.44 -9.31
N ALA A 107 11.60 5.03 -8.13
CA ALA A 107 10.87 6.21 -7.70
C ALA A 107 11.31 7.45 -8.49
N ASP A 108 10.34 8.24 -8.91
CA ASP A 108 10.59 9.61 -9.37
C ASP A 108 10.85 10.50 -8.15
N TRP A 109 12.12 10.77 -7.86
CA TRP A 109 12.53 11.59 -6.72
C TRP A 109 12.27 13.09 -6.92
N ASP A 110 11.91 13.52 -8.13
CA ASP A 110 11.51 14.90 -8.41
C ASP A 110 10.05 15.11 -8.00
N ALA A 111 9.25 14.08 -7.95
CA ALA A 111 7.90 14.13 -7.41
C ALA A 111 7.91 14.44 -5.90
N PRO A 112 7.29 15.54 -5.43
CA PRO A 112 7.34 15.96 -4.03
C PRO A 112 6.85 14.88 -3.06
N VAL A 113 5.88 14.07 -3.47
CA VAL A 113 5.28 13.00 -2.65
C VAL A 113 6.28 11.91 -2.27
N ASN A 114 7.28 11.65 -3.10
CA ASN A 114 8.29 10.64 -2.83
C ASN A 114 9.35 11.10 -1.82
N ARG A 115 9.38 12.39 -1.52
CA ARG A 115 10.25 12.98 -0.48
C ARG A 115 9.59 13.06 0.89
N MET A 116 8.29 12.73 0.97
CA MET A 116 7.54 12.79 2.23
C MET A 116 8.13 11.84 3.27
N ARG A 117 8.35 12.34 4.48
CA ARG A 117 8.71 11.55 5.64
C ARG A 117 7.55 11.58 6.64
N THR A 118 7.16 10.41 7.08
CA THR A 118 6.09 10.29 8.08
C THR A 118 6.69 10.03 9.45
N ASP A 119 6.14 10.71 10.47
CA ASP A 119 6.53 10.49 11.86
C ASP A 119 6.18 9.08 12.32
N ARG A 120 6.89 8.60 13.31
CA ARG A 120 6.61 7.36 14.02
C ARG A 120 6.38 7.65 15.48
N VAL A 121 5.39 7.01 16.06
CA VAL A 121 5.12 7.09 17.48
C VAL A 121 6.28 6.42 18.23
N PRO A 122 6.90 7.09 19.21
CA PRO A 122 7.95 6.50 20.04
C PRO A 122 7.45 5.25 20.78
N ALA A 123 8.31 4.24 20.92
CA ALA A 123 7.92 2.96 21.56
C ALA A 123 7.29 3.14 22.94
N ARG A 124 7.79 4.07 23.77
CA ARG A 124 7.26 4.39 25.09
C ARG A 124 5.79 4.84 25.11
N GLU A 125 5.24 5.28 23.99
CA GLU A 125 3.85 5.73 23.90
C GLU A 125 2.85 4.61 23.59
N PHE A 126 3.30 3.47 23.11
CA PHE A 126 2.43 2.34 22.75
C PHE A 126 2.85 1.00 23.36
N MET A 127 4.01 0.94 24.00
CA MET A 127 4.50 -0.26 24.67
C MET A 127 4.37 -0.11 26.17
N THR A 128 3.99 -1.19 26.84
CA THR A 128 4.00 -1.30 28.29
C THR A 128 5.03 -2.36 28.67
N PHE A 129 6.04 -1.95 29.43
CA PHE A 129 6.99 -2.87 30.03
C PHE A 129 6.46 -3.29 31.41
N ARG A 130 6.55 -4.56 31.72
CA ARG A 130 6.24 -5.11 33.03
C ARG A 130 7.51 -5.78 33.54
N ASP A 131 8.02 -5.26 34.65
CA ASP A 131 9.11 -5.90 35.36
C ASP A 131 8.60 -7.16 36.04
N ALA A 132 9.37 -8.26 36.01
CA ALA A 132 9.04 -9.53 36.63
C ALA A 132 9.32 -9.49 38.12
#